data_1ef47e405bf5754875b7f30fc77f1f77
#
_entry.id   1ef47e405bf5754875b7f30fc77f1f77
#
_cell.length_a   1.000
_cell.length_b   1.000
_cell.length_c   1.000
_cell.angle_alpha   90.00
_cell.angle_beta   90.00
_cell.angle_gamma   90.00
#
_symmetry.space_group_name_H-M   'P 1'
#
loop_
_entity.id
_entity.type
_entity.pdbx_description
1 polymer ?
#
loop_
_entity_poly.entity_id
_entity_poly.type
_entity_poly.pdbx_seq_one_letter_code
_entity_poly.pdbx_strand_id
1 'polypeptide(L)'
;MFWESKVRIGDLEADLIMGTDHKGAILSLVDRHSKYTKLHILSGKIKAEVTAAIIKVLCRSKRYLKTITYDNGKEFAGHRDIAKKLGVHCYFATPYHSWERGLNEHTHGLVRQYVPKGMPFDNITQRDVIHVENILNHRPREILNFHTPYEVFTAATISGALQH
;
A
#
# COMPACT_ATOMS: atom_id res chain seq x y z
N MET A 1 17.94 -12.47 -4.79
CA MET A 1 17.65 -13.87 -4.37
C MET A 1 17.34 -14.02 -2.88
N PHE A 2 18.00 -13.32 -1.99
CA PHE A 2 17.70 -13.43 -0.53
C PHE A 2 16.37 -12.81 -0.09
N TRP A 3 15.77 -11.97 -0.85
CA TRP A 3 14.57 -11.21 -0.51
C TRP A 3 13.26 -11.86 -1.00
N GLU A 4 13.29 -12.76 -1.98
CA GLU A 4 12.11 -13.51 -2.42
C GLU A 4 11.66 -14.58 -1.43
N SER A 5 12.58 -15.15 -0.65
CA SER A 5 12.30 -16.27 0.23
C SER A 5 11.67 -15.91 1.57
N LYS A 6 11.49 -14.61 1.89
CA LYS A 6 11.01 -14.15 3.21
C LYS A 6 9.94 -13.05 3.14
N VAL A 7 9.03 -13.13 2.17
CA VAL A 7 7.87 -12.25 2.15
C VAL A 7 6.96 -12.62 3.32
N ARG A 8 6.81 -11.71 4.26
CA ARG A 8 6.05 -11.88 5.49
C ARG A 8 4.86 -10.94 5.51
N ILE A 9 3.85 -11.32 6.30
CA ILE A 9 2.82 -10.34 6.66
C ILE A 9 3.48 -9.13 7.33
N GLY A 10 3.08 -7.93 6.94
CA GLY A 10 3.64 -6.68 7.45
C GLY A 10 4.80 -6.10 6.65
N ASP A 11 5.24 -6.76 5.58
CA ASP A 11 6.17 -6.19 4.59
C ASP A 11 5.33 -5.47 3.51
N LEU A 12 5.29 -4.13 3.56
CA LEU A 12 4.43 -3.31 2.70
C LEU A 12 5.22 -2.65 1.56
N GLU A 13 4.51 -2.41 0.46
CA GLU A 13 4.92 -1.48 -0.58
C GLU A 13 4.00 -0.25 -0.58
N ALA A 14 4.59 0.94 -0.64
CA ALA A 14 3.89 2.21 -0.68
C ALA A 14 4.15 2.94 -2.00
N ASP A 15 3.10 3.44 -2.63
CA ASP A 15 3.18 4.20 -3.86
C ASP A 15 2.03 5.20 -3.99
N LEU A 16 2.13 6.14 -4.93
CA LEU A 16 1.08 7.09 -5.25
C LEU A 16 0.51 6.87 -6.66
N ILE A 17 -0.80 6.86 -6.76
CA ILE A 17 -1.53 6.90 -8.03
C ILE A 17 -1.97 8.35 -8.24
N MET A 18 -1.50 8.95 -9.33
CA MET A 18 -1.77 10.37 -9.61
C MET A 18 -3.05 10.59 -10.38
N GLY A 19 -3.80 11.63 -10.00
CA GLY A 19 -4.88 12.19 -10.80
C GLY A 19 -4.36 12.97 -12.00
N THR A 20 -5.26 13.33 -12.92
CA THR A 20 -4.97 14.17 -14.08
C THR A 20 -4.51 15.55 -13.61
N ASP A 21 -3.58 16.15 -14.36
CA ASP A 21 -3.01 17.47 -14.09
C ASP A 21 -2.39 17.61 -12.68
N HIS A 22 -1.93 16.49 -12.13
CA HIS A 22 -1.39 16.41 -10.76
C HIS A 22 -2.37 16.84 -9.66
N LYS A 23 -3.67 16.85 -9.97
CA LYS A 23 -4.72 17.19 -9.00
C LYS A 23 -5.17 15.93 -8.24
N GLY A 24 -4.75 15.87 -6.99
CA GLY A 24 -5.02 14.73 -6.13
C GLY A 24 -4.13 13.52 -6.38
N ALA A 25 -4.07 12.67 -5.41
CA ALA A 25 -3.38 11.39 -5.47
C ALA A 25 -4.11 10.34 -4.62
N ILE A 26 -3.94 9.08 -4.93
CA ILE A 26 -4.35 7.98 -4.06
C ILE A 26 -3.08 7.29 -3.55
N LEU A 27 -2.88 7.32 -2.24
CA LEU A 27 -1.85 6.52 -1.58
C LEU A 27 -2.30 5.06 -1.60
N SER A 28 -1.45 4.18 -2.10
CA SER A 28 -1.63 2.72 -2.00
C SER A 28 -0.58 2.13 -1.08
N LEU A 29 -1.01 1.30 -0.16
CA LEU A 29 -0.19 0.54 0.77
C LEU A 29 -0.58 -0.93 0.63
N VAL A 30 0.31 -1.76 0.13
CA VAL A 30 0.01 -3.16 -0.22
C VAL A 30 0.91 -4.10 0.55
N ASP A 31 0.32 -5.02 1.30
CA ASP A 31 1.06 -6.10 1.94
C ASP A 31 1.57 -7.10 0.89
N ARG A 32 2.87 -7.33 0.89
CA ARG A 32 3.53 -8.16 -0.13
C ARG A 32 3.13 -9.62 -0.06
N HIS A 33 2.82 -10.12 1.12
CA HIS A 33 2.42 -11.51 1.31
C HIS A 33 0.96 -11.74 0.93
N SER A 34 0.05 -11.01 1.56
CA SER A 34 -1.40 -11.21 1.40
C SER A 34 -2.03 -10.45 0.24
N LYS A 35 -1.30 -9.49 -0.35
CA LYS A 35 -1.84 -8.52 -1.32
C LYS A 35 -2.92 -7.62 -0.73
N TYR A 36 -3.08 -7.63 0.60
CA TYR A 36 -4.03 -6.77 1.29
C TYR A 36 -3.68 -5.31 1.07
N THR A 37 -4.65 -4.56 0.58
CA THR A 37 -4.45 -3.19 0.08
C THR A 37 -5.17 -2.20 0.97
N LYS A 38 -4.50 -1.11 1.33
CA LYS A 38 -5.07 0.08 1.93
C LYS A 38 -4.94 1.24 0.95
N LEU A 39 -6.02 2.00 0.79
CA LEU A 39 -6.07 3.16 -0.09
C LEU A 39 -6.47 4.41 0.70
N HIS A 40 -5.84 5.54 0.39
CA HIS A 40 -6.17 6.83 1.01
C HIS A 40 -6.07 7.95 -0.01
N ILE A 41 -7.12 8.80 -0.07
CA ILE A 41 -7.13 9.96 -0.96
C ILE A 41 -6.29 11.10 -0.40
N LEU A 42 -5.51 11.74 -1.25
CA LEU A 42 -4.65 12.87 -0.92
C LEU A 42 -4.96 14.04 -1.86
N SER A 43 -4.71 15.26 -1.40
CA SER A 43 -4.84 16.46 -2.26
C SER A 43 -3.74 16.54 -3.31
N GLY A 44 -2.59 15.92 -3.08
CA GLY A 44 -1.45 15.88 -4.00
C GLY A 44 -0.23 15.14 -3.43
N LYS A 45 0.93 15.44 -3.98
CA LYS A 45 2.24 14.84 -3.58
C LYS A 45 2.94 15.64 -2.47
N ILE A 46 2.23 16.18 -1.51
CA ILE A 46 2.81 16.98 -0.44
C ILE A 46 3.40 16.04 0.62
N LYS A 47 4.70 16.12 0.85
CA LYS A 47 5.45 15.31 1.81
C LYS A 47 4.75 15.19 3.17
N ALA A 48 4.34 16.31 3.75
CA ALA A 48 3.69 16.33 5.06
C ALA A 48 2.35 15.58 5.06
N GLU A 49 1.56 15.74 3.99
CA GLU A 49 0.28 15.05 3.82
C GLU A 49 0.47 13.55 3.64
N VAL A 50 1.41 13.13 2.79
CA VAL A 50 1.75 11.72 2.57
C VAL A 50 2.22 11.06 3.87
N THR A 51 3.12 11.70 4.59
CA THR A 51 3.64 11.21 5.88
C THR A 51 2.52 11.03 6.90
N ALA A 52 1.67 12.04 7.06
CA ALA A 52 0.53 11.99 7.98
C ALA A 52 -0.48 10.90 7.59
N ALA A 53 -0.76 10.72 6.30
CA ALA A 53 -1.67 9.71 5.80
C ALA A 53 -1.16 8.29 6.06
N ILE A 54 0.11 8.01 5.81
CA ILE A 54 0.72 6.70 6.09
C ILE A 54 0.61 6.37 7.57
N ILE A 55 0.97 7.29 8.45
CA ILE A 55 0.89 7.10 9.90
C ILE A 55 -0.58 6.84 10.31
N LYS A 56 -1.51 7.66 9.83
CA LYS A 56 -2.94 7.54 10.14
C LYS A 56 -3.52 6.19 9.71
N VAL A 57 -3.22 5.77 8.49
CA VAL A 57 -3.76 4.52 7.92
C VAL A 57 -3.20 3.30 8.63
N LEU A 58 -1.92 3.33 9.00
CA LEU A 58 -1.21 2.16 9.53
C LEU A 58 -1.14 2.08 11.06
N CYS A 59 -1.49 3.13 11.79
CA CYS A 59 -1.35 3.15 13.26
C CYS A 59 -2.08 2.00 13.97
N ARG A 60 -3.25 1.60 13.48
CA ARG A 60 -4.02 0.47 14.04
C ARG A 60 -3.42 -0.91 13.74
N SER A 61 -2.63 -0.99 12.68
CA SER A 61 -1.96 -2.24 12.25
C SER A 61 -0.50 -2.32 12.72
N LYS A 62 -0.05 -1.36 13.52
CA LYS A 62 1.35 -1.19 13.95
C LYS A 62 1.99 -2.49 14.42
N ARG A 63 1.27 -3.32 15.17
CA ARG A 63 1.77 -4.60 15.71
C ARG A 63 2.16 -5.63 14.63
N TYR A 64 1.58 -5.54 13.43
CA TYR A 64 1.89 -6.45 12.32
C TYR A 64 2.95 -5.92 11.38
N LEU A 65 3.22 -4.62 11.41
CA LEU A 65 4.13 -3.96 10.49
C LEU A 65 5.57 -4.38 10.74
N LYS A 66 6.29 -4.63 9.67
CA LYS A 66 7.73 -4.97 9.67
C LYS A 66 8.53 -3.97 8.86
N THR A 67 8.20 -3.84 7.60
CA THR A 67 8.91 -2.96 6.67
C THR A 67 7.94 -2.18 5.78
N ILE A 68 8.38 -1.03 5.29
CA ILE A 68 7.71 -0.31 4.22
C ILE A 68 8.76 0.01 3.15
N THR A 69 8.51 -0.42 1.93
CA THR A 69 9.33 -0.09 0.77
C THR A 69 8.67 0.99 -0.06
N TYR A 70 9.41 2.04 -0.36
CA TYR A 70 8.95 3.17 -1.19
C TYR A 70 9.67 3.19 -2.53
N ASP A 71 9.09 3.87 -3.50
CA ASP A 71 9.86 4.34 -4.64
C ASP A 71 10.78 5.51 -4.22
N ASN A 72 11.64 5.99 -5.13
CA ASN A 72 12.56 7.10 -4.84
C ASN A 72 11.89 8.49 -4.93
N GLY A 73 10.58 8.57 -4.74
CA GLY A 73 9.84 9.81 -4.80
C GLY A 73 10.14 10.74 -3.61
N LYS A 74 10.27 12.05 -3.89
CA LYS A 74 10.51 13.07 -2.87
C LYS A 74 9.36 13.18 -1.85
N GLU A 75 8.17 12.76 -2.22
CA GLU A 75 6.98 12.69 -1.38
C GLU A 75 7.15 11.78 -0.16
N PHE A 76 8.05 10.80 -0.24
CA PHE A 76 8.37 9.87 0.86
C PHE A 76 9.58 10.31 1.71
N ALA A 77 10.02 11.56 1.57
CA ALA A 77 11.13 12.08 2.38
C ALA A 77 10.84 12.15 3.90
N GLY A 78 9.58 11.97 4.31
CA GLY A 78 9.16 11.83 5.72
C GLY A 78 9.33 10.42 6.30
N HIS A 79 10.01 9.51 5.62
CA HIS A 79 10.16 8.11 6.01
C HIS A 79 10.77 7.90 7.41
N ARG A 80 11.63 8.81 7.88
CA ARG A 80 12.21 8.73 9.24
C ARG A 80 11.16 8.93 10.32
N ASP A 81 10.23 9.86 10.13
CA ASP A 81 9.13 10.10 11.05
C ASP A 81 8.16 8.91 11.05
N ILE A 82 7.88 8.34 9.88
CA ILE A 82 7.08 7.14 9.72
C ILE A 82 7.73 5.97 10.46
N ALA A 83 9.01 5.72 10.23
CA ALA A 83 9.78 4.67 10.88
C ALA A 83 9.72 4.78 12.42
N LYS A 84 9.92 5.98 12.95
CA LYS A 84 9.89 6.27 14.39
C LYS A 84 8.48 6.08 14.98
N LYS A 85 7.45 6.62 14.33
CA LYS A 85 6.07 6.57 14.81
C LYS A 85 5.48 5.16 14.77
N LEU A 86 5.77 4.41 13.72
CA LEU A 86 5.21 3.07 13.51
C LEU A 86 6.11 1.94 14.00
N GLY A 87 7.39 2.22 14.30
CA GLY A 87 8.35 1.21 14.70
C GLY A 87 8.69 0.23 13.57
N VAL A 88 8.80 0.73 12.34
CA VAL A 88 9.06 -0.06 11.13
C VAL A 88 10.37 0.33 10.48
N HIS A 89 10.96 -0.58 9.70
CA HIS A 89 12.08 -0.27 8.83
C HIS A 89 11.57 0.24 7.49
N CYS A 90 12.14 1.35 7.02
CA CYS A 90 11.80 1.97 5.74
C CYS A 90 12.93 1.76 4.73
N TYR A 91 12.58 1.30 3.54
CA TYR A 91 13.50 1.05 2.44
C TYR A 91 13.04 1.78 1.18
N PHE A 92 13.98 2.09 0.31
CA PHE A 92 13.69 2.62 -1.03
C PHE A 92 14.02 1.56 -2.08
N ALA A 93 13.14 1.42 -3.08
CA ALA A 93 13.37 0.52 -4.21
C ALA A 93 14.64 0.94 -4.97
N THR A 94 15.43 -0.05 -5.38
CA THR A 94 16.65 0.20 -6.15
C THR A 94 16.28 0.77 -7.52
N PRO A 95 16.90 1.88 -7.97
CA PRO A 95 16.67 2.41 -9.31
C PRO A 95 16.93 1.34 -10.38
N TYR A 96 16.09 1.34 -11.44
CA TYR A 96 16.15 0.41 -12.58
C TYR A 96 15.83 -1.06 -12.28
N HIS A 97 15.40 -1.41 -11.08
CA HIS A 97 14.92 -2.75 -10.73
C HIS A 97 13.39 -2.82 -10.81
N SER A 98 12.87 -2.84 -12.04
CA SER A 98 11.41 -2.85 -12.30
C SER A 98 10.68 -4.03 -11.67
N TRP A 99 11.33 -5.18 -11.51
CA TRP A 99 10.74 -6.36 -10.86
C TRP A 99 10.44 -6.16 -9.37
N GLU A 100 11.12 -5.22 -8.70
CA GLU A 100 10.82 -4.85 -7.30
C GLU A 100 9.49 -4.09 -7.17
N ARG A 101 8.93 -3.61 -8.28
CA ARG A 101 7.70 -2.80 -8.35
C ARG A 101 6.49 -3.53 -8.94
N GLY A 102 6.64 -4.79 -9.34
CA GLY A 102 5.57 -5.52 -10.02
C GLY A 102 4.25 -5.54 -9.25
N LEU A 103 4.30 -5.57 -7.93
CA LEU A 103 3.12 -5.54 -7.07
C LEU A 103 2.41 -4.18 -7.13
N ASN A 104 3.15 -3.07 -7.09
CA ASN A 104 2.57 -1.73 -7.20
C ASN A 104 1.92 -1.52 -8.57
N GLU A 105 2.60 -1.89 -9.64
CA GLU A 105 2.06 -1.80 -11.00
C GLU A 105 0.77 -2.61 -11.15
N HIS A 106 0.75 -3.83 -10.63
CA HIS A 106 -0.44 -4.67 -10.64
C HIS A 106 -1.59 -4.05 -9.85
N THR A 107 -1.31 -3.56 -8.64
CA THR A 107 -2.32 -2.90 -7.80
C THR A 107 -2.85 -1.63 -8.45
N HIS A 108 -1.97 -0.83 -9.06
CA HIS A 108 -2.39 0.36 -9.81
C HIS A 108 -3.33 -0.01 -10.96
N GLY A 109 -3.01 -1.07 -11.70
CA GLY A 109 -3.87 -1.59 -12.76
C GLY A 109 -5.27 -1.96 -12.27
N LEU A 110 -5.36 -2.58 -11.10
CA LEU A 110 -6.65 -2.92 -10.47
C LEU A 110 -7.42 -1.70 -10.01
N VAL A 111 -6.77 -0.74 -9.37
CA VAL A 111 -7.41 0.53 -8.95
C VAL A 111 -7.90 1.30 -10.17
N ARG A 112 -7.13 1.30 -11.27
CA ARG A 112 -7.49 1.98 -12.52
C ARG A 112 -8.73 1.40 -13.23
N GLN A 113 -9.17 0.21 -12.89
CA GLN A 113 -10.46 -0.33 -13.35
C GLN A 113 -11.65 0.46 -12.78
N TYR A 114 -11.49 1.09 -11.63
CA TYR A 114 -12.51 1.88 -10.93
C TYR A 114 -12.25 3.39 -11.01
N VAL A 115 -11.00 3.77 -11.14
CA VAL A 115 -10.54 5.16 -11.25
C VAL A 115 -9.66 5.29 -12.49
N PRO A 116 -10.26 5.44 -13.70
CA PRO A 116 -9.52 5.43 -14.96
C PRO A 116 -8.49 6.56 -15.07
N LYS A 117 -7.47 6.33 -15.91
CA LYS A 117 -6.54 7.39 -16.31
C LYS A 117 -7.30 8.53 -16.99
N GLY A 118 -6.85 9.77 -16.79
CA GLY A 118 -7.53 10.95 -17.33
C GLY A 118 -8.67 11.47 -16.46
N MET A 119 -9.00 10.78 -15.38
CA MET A 119 -9.98 11.25 -14.40
C MET A 119 -9.31 12.17 -13.37
N PRO A 120 -9.81 13.40 -13.18
CA PRO A 120 -9.36 14.24 -12.08
C PRO A 120 -9.86 13.65 -10.75
N PHE A 121 -9.07 13.82 -9.68
CA PHE A 121 -9.43 13.28 -8.36
C PHE A 121 -10.16 14.28 -7.46
N ASP A 122 -10.50 15.45 -7.99
CA ASP A 122 -11.19 16.53 -7.24
C ASP A 122 -12.53 16.08 -6.63
N ASN A 123 -13.23 15.20 -7.32
CA ASN A 123 -14.55 14.69 -6.90
C ASN A 123 -14.49 13.30 -6.26
N ILE A 124 -13.30 12.73 -6.08
CA ILE A 124 -13.13 11.44 -5.42
C ILE A 124 -13.02 11.66 -3.92
N THR A 125 -13.88 11.01 -3.17
CA THR A 125 -13.88 11.07 -1.72
C THR A 125 -13.13 9.90 -1.10
N GLN A 126 -12.80 10.00 0.19
CA GLN A 126 -12.23 8.87 0.94
C GLN A 126 -13.21 7.68 0.97
N ARG A 127 -14.51 7.93 0.96
CA ARG A 127 -15.54 6.88 0.90
C ARG A 127 -15.48 6.08 -0.39
N ASP A 128 -15.28 6.77 -1.53
CA ASP A 128 -15.14 6.12 -2.84
C ASP A 128 -13.89 5.24 -2.87
N VAL A 129 -12.79 5.73 -2.34
CA VAL A 129 -11.51 5.01 -2.25
C VAL A 129 -11.62 3.78 -1.34
N ILE A 130 -12.32 3.88 -0.21
CA ILE A 130 -12.60 2.73 0.68
C ILE A 130 -13.48 1.69 -0.03
N HIS A 131 -14.43 2.12 -0.85
CA HIS A 131 -15.25 1.19 -1.63
C HIS A 131 -14.39 0.36 -2.58
N VAL A 132 -13.47 1.00 -3.31
CA VAL A 132 -12.51 0.30 -4.19
C VAL A 132 -11.60 -0.63 -3.37
N GLU A 133 -11.06 -0.16 -2.24
CA GLU A 133 -10.25 -0.96 -1.32
C GLU A 133 -10.99 -2.26 -0.93
N ASN A 134 -12.24 -2.16 -0.53
CA ASN A 134 -13.05 -3.31 -0.14
C ASN A 134 -13.25 -4.29 -1.30
N ILE A 135 -13.55 -3.81 -2.49
CA ILE A 135 -13.68 -4.67 -3.68
C ILE A 135 -12.37 -5.44 -3.93
N LEU A 136 -11.24 -4.76 -3.90
CA LEU A 136 -9.93 -5.38 -4.15
C LEU A 136 -9.57 -6.42 -3.10
N ASN A 137 -9.86 -6.15 -1.83
CA ASN A 137 -9.53 -7.05 -0.72
C ASN A 137 -10.44 -8.28 -0.63
N HIS A 138 -11.62 -8.24 -1.24
CA HIS A 138 -12.57 -9.36 -1.25
C HIS A 138 -12.67 -10.04 -2.63
N ARG A 139 -11.78 -9.70 -3.55
CA ARG A 139 -11.70 -10.35 -4.86
C ARG A 139 -10.71 -11.50 -4.82
N PRO A 140 -11.11 -12.75 -5.16
CA PRO A 140 -10.20 -13.89 -5.25
C PRO A 140 -9.04 -13.62 -6.21
N ARG A 141 -7.84 -14.06 -5.84
CA ARG A 141 -6.62 -13.88 -6.63
C ARG A 141 -6.00 -15.24 -6.95
N GLU A 142 -5.69 -15.46 -8.20
CA GLU A 142 -5.01 -16.66 -8.66
C GLU A 142 -3.69 -16.88 -7.92
N ILE A 143 -2.89 -15.81 -7.76
CA ILE A 143 -1.61 -15.86 -7.02
C ILE A 143 -1.76 -16.25 -5.53
N LEU A 144 -2.96 -16.15 -4.98
CA LEU A 144 -3.31 -16.57 -3.63
C LEU A 144 -4.12 -17.87 -3.61
N ASN A 145 -3.98 -18.71 -4.65
CA ASN A 145 -4.77 -19.93 -4.81
C ASN A 145 -6.28 -19.68 -4.72
N PHE A 146 -6.74 -18.58 -5.33
CA PHE A 146 -8.13 -18.11 -5.36
C PHE A 146 -8.69 -17.66 -4.01
N HIS A 147 -7.85 -17.55 -2.96
CA HIS A 147 -8.23 -16.83 -1.75
C HIS A 147 -8.24 -15.31 -1.99
N THR A 148 -9.00 -14.62 -1.17
CA THR A 148 -8.99 -13.15 -1.18
C THR A 148 -7.82 -12.60 -0.35
N PRO A 149 -7.33 -11.39 -0.65
CA PRO A 149 -6.36 -10.72 0.21
C PRO A 149 -6.81 -10.61 1.67
N TYR A 150 -8.10 -10.37 1.90
CA TYR A 150 -8.69 -10.29 3.24
C TYR A 150 -8.56 -11.63 4.00
N GLU A 151 -8.89 -12.75 3.35
CA GLU A 151 -8.78 -14.09 3.96
C GLU A 151 -7.33 -14.40 4.34
N VAL A 152 -6.39 -14.18 3.42
CA VAL A 152 -4.96 -14.44 3.66
C VAL A 152 -4.39 -13.57 4.77
N PHE A 153 -4.71 -12.27 4.76
CA PHE A 153 -4.28 -11.32 5.78
C PHE A 153 -4.83 -11.70 7.16
N THR A 154 -6.12 -11.98 7.25
CA THR A 154 -6.79 -12.32 8.50
C THR A 154 -6.26 -13.63 9.09
N ALA A 155 -6.11 -14.67 8.28
CA ALA A 155 -5.55 -15.96 8.71
C ALA A 155 -4.12 -15.79 9.26
N ALA A 156 -3.27 -15.04 8.58
CA ALA A 156 -1.88 -14.81 9.01
C ALA A 156 -1.79 -13.97 10.29
N THR A 157 -2.67 -12.98 10.47
CA THR A 157 -2.68 -12.13 11.68
C THR A 157 -3.24 -12.86 12.89
N ILE A 158 -4.23 -13.74 12.74
CA ILE A 158 -4.75 -14.58 13.82
C ILE A 158 -3.69 -15.61 14.24
N SER A 159 -3.05 -16.29 13.29
CA SER A 159 -1.99 -17.27 13.58
C SER A 159 -0.80 -16.63 14.31
N GLY A 160 -0.41 -15.41 13.92
CA GLY A 160 0.64 -14.66 14.61
C GLY A 160 0.26 -14.24 16.05
N ALA A 161 -1.01 -13.97 16.31
CA ALA A 161 -1.50 -13.60 17.64
C ALA A 161 -1.51 -14.79 18.61
N LEU A 162 -1.57 -16.02 18.13
CA LEU A 162 -1.57 -17.24 18.95
C LEU A 162 -0.15 -17.71 19.33
N GLN A 163 0.89 -17.09 18.76
CA GLN A 163 2.30 -17.43 19.01
C GLN A 163 2.98 -16.51 20.05
N HIS A 164 2.24 -15.63 20.68
CA HIS A 164 2.72 -14.69 21.71
C HIS A 164 1.92 -14.88 23.01
#